data_8a60e36400e14c45a43a58b503db07a0
#
_entry.id   8a60e36400e14c45a43a58b503db07a0
#
_cell.length_a   1.000
_cell.length_b   1.000
_cell.length_c   1.000
_cell.angle_alpha   90.00
_cell.angle_beta   90.00
_cell.angle_gamma   90.00
#
_symmetry.space_group_name_H-M   'P 1'
#
loop_
_entity.id
_entity.type
_entity.pdbx_description
1 polymer ?
#
loop_
_entity_poly.entity_id
_entity_poly.type
_entity_poly.pdbx_seq_one_letter_code
_entity_poly.pdbx_strand_id
1 'polypeptide(L)'
;MIKLHVDNRERAVIEHLDDVLFDIVSLNVGDFQFWEDDRLLMVIERKTYLDLAASIKDGRYAEQKFRLDELRSETGCSVVFFIEGKKPRKNSVVS
;
A
#
# COMPACT_ATOMS: atom_id res chain seq x y z
N MET A 1 -12.99 7.55 -16.20
CA MET A 1 -11.94 8.43 -15.65
C MET A 1 -11.27 7.73 -14.47
N ILE A 2 -9.96 7.73 -14.45
CA ILE A 2 -9.21 7.09 -13.36
C ILE A 2 -9.11 8.07 -12.19
N LYS A 3 -9.44 7.59 -11.00
CA LYS A 3 -9.34 8.35 -9.77
C LYS A 3 -8.30 7.72 -8.84
N LEU A 4 -7.50 8.56 -8.20
CA LEU A 4 -6.55 8.15 -7.18
C LEU A 4 -7.15 8.44 -5.81
N HIS A 5 -7.27 7.40 -4.98
CA HIS A 5 -7.64 7.54 -3.57
C HIS A 5 -6.39 7.36 -2.71
N VAL A 6 -6.16 8.30 -1.82
CA VAL A 6 -5.00 8.29 -0.91
C VAL A 6 -5.52 8.18 0.52
N ASP A 7 -4.98 7.22 1.28
CA ASP A 7 -5.36 7.07 2.67
C ASP A 7 -4.98 8.31 3.48
N ASN A 8 -5.86 8.72 4.37
CA ASN A 8 -5.68 9.95 5.15
C ASN A 8 -4.48 9.91 6.09
N ARG A 9 -3.91 8.73 6.33
CA ARG A 9 -2.71 8.57 7.15
C ARG A 9 -1.42 8.89 6.40
N GLU A 10 -1.47 9.01 5.08
CA GLU A 10 -0.32 9.29 4.22
C GLU A 10 -0.04 10.79 4.09
N ARG A 11 0.04 11.51 5.21
CA ARG A 11 0.17 12.97 5.23
C ARG A 11 1.41 13.49 4.53
N ALA A 12 2.56 12.83 4.73
CA ALA A 12 3.81 13.27 4.10
C ALA A 12 3.73 13.20 2.57
N VAL A 13 3.09 12.15 2.05
CA VAL A 13 2.91 12.00 0.60
C VAL A 13 1.89 13.01 0.07
N ILE A 14 0.79 13.19 0.80
CA ILE A 14 -0.27 14.12 0.41
C ILE A 14 0.27 15.54 0.22
N GLU A 15 1.18 15.96 1.09
CA GLU A 15 1.80 17.30 1.00
C GLU A 15 2.60 17.52 -0.29
N HIS A 16 3.02 16.43 -0.94
CA HIS A 16 3.83 16.48 -2.16
C HIS A 16 3.05 16.19 -3.44
N LEU A 17 1.73 16.03 -3.36
CA LEU A 17 0.89 15.69 -4.51
C LEU A 17 0.22 16.93 -5.11
N ASP A 18 0.99 18.01 -5.32
CA ASP A 18 0.45 19.30 -5.74
C ASP A 18 -0.20 19.29 -7.13
N ASP A 19 0.36 18.54 -8.06
CA ASP A 19 -0.09 18.53 -9.45
C ASP A 19 -0.96 17.32 -9.81
N VAL A 20 -1.35 16.53 -8.82
CA VAL A 20 -2.12 15.30 -9.02
C VAL A 20 -3.51 15.48 -8.43
N LEU A 21 -4.54 15.15 -9.22
CA LEU A 21 -5.90 15.11 -8.71
C LEU A 21 -6.11 13.83 -7.94
N PHE A 22 -6.49 13.95 -6.68
CA PHE A 22 -6.72 12.78 -5.82
C PHE A 22 -7.75 13.11 -4.74
N ASP A 23 -8.37 12.04 -4.21
CA ASP A 23 -9.28 12.13 -3.08
C ASP A 23 -8.62 11.56 -1.84
N ILE A 24 -8.77 12.24 -0.72
CA ILE A 24 -8.30 11.77 0.57
C ILE A 24 -9.43 10.99 1.22
N VAL A 25 -9.20 9.70 1.49
CA VAL A 25 -10.22 8.83 2.06
C VAL A 25 -9.60 7.97 3.16
N SER A 26 -10.46 7.35 3.94
CA SER A 26 -10.01 6.36 4.92
C SER A 26 -10.07 4.99 4.27
N LEU A 27 -8.92 4.44 3.91
CA LEU A 27 -8.84 3.14 3.24
C LEU A 27 -8.71 2.00 4.24
N ASN A 28 -9.48 0.96 4.04
CA ASN A 28 -9.39 -0.26 4.84
C ASN A 28 -8.23 -1.14 4.39
N VAL A 29 -7.87 -1.05 3.11
CA VAL A 29 -6.83 -1.88 2.51
C VAL A 29 -5.93 -1.01 1.66
N GLY A 30 -4.63 -1.09 1.91
CA GLY A 30 -3.63 -0.34 1.16
C GLY A 30 -3.54 1.12 1.57
N ASP A 31 -2.58 1.81 0.98
CA ASP A 31 -2.34 3.24 1.24
C ASP A 31 -2.77 4.09 0.07
N PHE A 32 -2.82 3.51 -1.12
CA PHE A 32 -3.28 4.16 -2.35
C PHE A 32 -4.13 3.19 -3.13
N GLN A 33 -5.18 3.72 -3.77
CA GLN A 33 -6.01 2.91 -4.66
C GLN A 33 -6.31 3.70 -5.93
N PHE A 34 -6.23 3.01 -7.07
CA PHE A 34 -6.64 3.57 -8.37
C PHE A 34 -7.94 2.93 -8.78
N TRP A 35 -8.90 3.79 -9.11
CA TRP A 35 -10.25 3.38 -9.50
C TRP A 35 -10.57 3.91 -10.89
N GLU A 36 -11.29 3.12 -11.66
CA GLU A 36 -11.93 3.58 -12.90
C GLU A 36 -13.43 3.38 -12.70
N ASP A 37 -14.15 4.47 -12.51
CA ASP A 37 -15.57 4.46 -12.14
C ASP A 37 -15.75 3.58 -10.87
N ASP A 38 -16.49 2.48 -10.96
CA ASP A 38 -16.75 1.60 -9.82
C ASP A 38 -15.77 0.43 -9.74
N ARG A 39 -14.77 0.41 -10.62
CA ARG A 39 -13.82 -0.70 -10.69
C ARG A 39 -12.50 -0.36 -10.05
N LEU A 40 -12.10 -1.17 -9.08
CA LEU A 40 -10.78 -1.06 -8.46
C LEU A 40 -9.73 -1.66 -9.41
N LEU A 41 -8.77 -0.82 -9.82
CA LEU A 41 -7.72 -1.23 -10.74
C LEU A 41 -6.46 -1.70 -10.03
N MET A 42 -6.05 -0.99 -8.98
CA MET A 42 -4.77 -1.24 -8.33
C MET A 42 -4.81 -0.79 -6.88
N VAL A 43 -4.16 -1.55 -6.02
CA VAL A 43 -3.93 -1.20 -4.62
C VAL A 43 -2.42 -1.16 -4.39
N ILE A 44 -1.95 -0.10 -3.77
CA ILE A 44 -0.54 0.07 -3.43
C ILE A 44 -0.41 0.11 -1.92
N GLU A 45 0.43 -0.76 -1.39
CA GLU A 45 0.83 -0.77 0.02
C GLU A 45 2.25 -0.25 0.13
N ARG A 46 2.43 0.84 0.86
CA ARG A 46 3.73 1.46 1.07
C ARG A 46 4.31 0.99 2.40
N LYS A 47 5.56 0.53 2.39
CA LYS A 47 6.21 0.02 3.59
C LYS A 47 7.68 0.37 3.60
N THR A 48 8.23 0.68 4.78
CA THR A 48 9.67 0.78 4.93
C THR A 48 10.25 -0.60 5.16
N TYR A 49 11.55 -0.75 4.92
CA TYR A 49 12.24 -2.01 5.23
C TYR A 49 12.10 -2.40 6.69
N LEU A 50 12.19 -1.42 7.60
CA LEU A 50 12.08 -1.70 9.03
C LEU A 50 10.68 -2.18 9.41
N ASP A 51 9.65 -1.54 8.87
CA ASP A 51 8.27 -1.95 9.11
C ASP A 51 7.98 -3.32 8.53
N LEU A 52 8.54 -3.61 7.36
CA LEU A 52 8.39 -4.92 6.75
C LEU A 52 9.01 -6.01 7.63
N ALA A 53 10.23 -5.78 8.11
CA ALA A 53 10.91 -6.73 8.99
C ALA A 53 10.10 -6.98 10.27
N ALA A 54 9.62 -5.92 10.90
CA ALA A 54 8.80 -6.03 12.10
C ALA A 54 7.51 -6.78 11.83
N SER A 55 6.86 -6.51 10.72
CA SER A 55 5.60 -7.14 10.32
C SER A 55 5.77 -8.64 10.06
N ILE A 56 6.88 -9.04 9.48
CA ILE A 56 7.19 -10.46 9.25
C ILE A 56 7.36 -11.18 10.58
N LYS A 57 8.08 -10.56 11.53
CA LYS A 57 8.34 -11.16 12.83
C LYS A 57 7.07 -11.39 13.65
N ASP A 58 6.14 -10.46 13.63
CA ASP A 58 4.95 -10.53 14.49
C ASP A 58 3.70 -11.06 13.78
N GLY A 59 3.84 -11.49 12.54
CA GLY A 59 2.73 -12.09 11.79
C GLY A 59 1.80 -11.11 11.11
N ARG A 60 1.95 -9.80 11.30
CA ARG A 60 1.09 -8.81 10.65
C ARG A 60 1.21 -8.83 9.12
N TYR A 61 2.40 -9.13 8.63
CA TYR A 61 2.63 -9.20 7.18
C TYR A 61 1.79 -10.30 6.53
N ALA A 62 1.74 -11.47 7.14
CA ALA A 62 0.96 -12.58 6.62
C ALA A 62 -0.54 -12.25 6.59
N GLU A 63 -1.04 -11.63 7.65
CA GLU A 63 -2.43 -11.21 7.73
C GLU A 63 -2.77 -10.15 6.68
N GLN A 64 -1.91 -9.16 6.53
CA GLN A 64 -2.10 -8.11 5.53
C GLN A 64 -2.08 -8.66 4.11
N LYS A 65 -1.13 -9.55 3.84
CA LYS A 65 -1.03 -10.20 2.54
C LYS A 65 -2.28 -11.01 2.22
N PHE A 66 -2.82 -11.70 3.22
CA PHE A 66 -4.05 -12.46 3.07
C PHE A 66 -5.21 -11.57 2.65
N ARG A 67 -5.38 -10.43 3.30
CA ARG A 67 -6.45 -9.48 2.95
C ARG A 67 -6.29 -8.93 1.54
N LEU A 68 -5.06 -8.63 1.14
CA LEU A 68 -4.77 -8.13 -0.21
C LEU A 68 -5.04 -9.22 -1.26
N ASP A 69 -4.69 -10.46 -0.97
CA ASP A 69 -4.96 -11.58 -1.87
C ASP A 69 -6.46 -11.81 -2.02
N GLU A 70 -7.23 -11.69 -0.95
CA GLU A 70 -8.69 -11.77 -1.01
C GLU A 70 -9.26 -10.68 -1.90
N LEU A 71 -8.83 -9.44 -1.70
CA LEU A 71 -9.29 -8.31 -2.50
C LEU A 71 -8.98 -8.52 -3.98
N ARG A 72 -7.77 -9.00 -4.28
CA ARG A 72 -7.37 -9.29 -5.65
C ARG A 72 -8.25 -10.37 -6.28
N SER A 73 -8.58 -11.40 -5.53
CA SER A 73 -9.47 -12.47 -6.00
C SER A 73 -10.88 -11.96 -6.28
N GLU A 74 -11.38 -11.06 -5.44
CA GLU A 74 -12.74 -10.53 -5.57
C GLU A 74 -12.88 -9.50 -6.68
N THR A 75 -11.86 -8.66 -6.87
CA THR A 75 -11.94 -7.51 -7.77
C THR A 75 -11.14 -7.65 -9.05
N GLY A 76 -10.17 -8.55 -9.09
CA GLY A 76 -9.24 -8.66 -10.21
C GLY A 76 -8.20 -7.54 -10.24
N CYS A 77 -8.09 -6.74 -9.17
CA CYS A 77 -7.13 -5.65 -9.13
C CYS A 77 -5.69 -6.13 -9.05
N SER A 78 -4.75 -5.24 -9.42
CA SER A 78 -3.33 -5.46 -9.20
C SER A 78 -2.97 -5.02 -7.78
N VAL A 79 -2.05 -5.74 -7.15
CA VAL A 79 -1.54 -5.39 -5.82
C VAL A 79 -0.04 -5.14 -5.92
N VAL A 80 0.39 -3.98 -5.44
CA VAL A 80 1.79 -3.56 -5.48
C VAL A 80 2.25 -3.21 -4.08
N PHE A 81 3.38 -3.80 -3.66
CA PHE A 81 4.06 -3.38 -2.45
C PHE A 81 5.18 -2.44 -2.82
N PHE A 82 5.13 -1.22 -2.30
CA PHE A 82 6.17 -0.24 -2.50
C PHE A 82 7.05 -0.20 -1.25
N ILE A 83 8.24 -0.79 -1.34
CA ILE A 83 9.17 -0.89 -0.22
C ILE A 83 10.20 0.22 -0.35
N GLU A 84 10.30 1.07 0.67
CA GLU A 84 11.19 2.23 0.64
C GLU A 84 12.13 2.29 1.84
N GLY A 85 13.14 3.15 1.74
CA GLY A 85 14.12 3.35 2.76
C GLY A 85 15.45 2.68 2.44
N LYS A 86 16.37 2.69 3.41
CA LYS A 86 17.66 2.07 3.22
C LYS A 86 17.53 0.56 3.21
N LYS A 87 18.18 -0.06 2.24
CA LYS A 87 18.27 -1.50 2.20
C LYS A 87 18.95 -1.99 3.48
N PRO A 88 18.40 -3.02 4.15
CA PRO A 88 19.01 -3.57 5.36
C PRO A 88 20.43 -4.04 5.10
N ARG A 89 21.26 -3.96 6.15
CA ARG A 89 22.61 -4.51 6.09
C ARG A 89 22.53 -6.02 5.90
N LYS A 90 23.66 -6.59 5.42
CA LYS A 90 23.78 -8.01 5.12
C LYS A 90 23.37 -8.93 6.27
N ASN A 91 23.52 -8.47 7.53
CA ASN A 91 23.17 -9.23 8.72
C ASN A 91 21.79 -8.91 9.27
N SER A 92 20.99 -8.16 8.54
CA SER A 92 19.64 -7.84 8.95
C SER A 92 18.72 -9.06 8.81
N VAL A 93 17.72 -9.12 9.67
CA VAL A 93 16.81 -10.25 9.75
C VAL A 93 15.78 -10.28 8.60
N VAL A 94 15.79 -9.28 7.74
CA VAL A 94 14.93 -9.26 6.56
C VAL A 94 15.52 -10.17 5.51
N SER A 95 14.88 -11.25 5.28
CA SER A 95 15.31 -12.23 4.28
C SER A 95 14.10 -12.73 3.50
#